data_f5fb77f4a2274deb162f8e4425ce0223
#
_entry.id   f5fb77f4a2274deb162f8e4425ce0223
#
_cell.length_a   1.000
_cell.length_b   1.000
_cell.length_c   1.000
_cell.angle_alpha   90.00
_cell.angle_beta   90.00
_cell.angle_gamma   90.00
#
_symmetry.space_group_name_H-M   'P 1'
#
loop_
_entity.id
_entity.type
_entity.pdbx_description
1 polymer ?
#
loop_
_entity_poly.entity_id
_entity_poly.type
_entity_poly.pdbx_seq_one_letter_code
_entity_poly.pdbx_strand_id
1 'polypeptide(L)'
;TIVEPILSEQWFVKMDGLRDLALVLMENEGLPRFWPEVPHKKVYTSWLENLKDWTISRQLWWGHRIPAWYDEAGNVYVAETESRASELALGKSLHQDPDVLDTWFSSALWAFATMGWDGEVVETEDLRTFVPTDALVTGRDIIFLWVSRMVMMTKKLIGCHPFNDVIVTGTVLGKDGKPMSKSRNNGVDPIEMFDKYGVDATRIYLASIATGADIRWNDLLIETYRNFANKIWNAARFCLLNSGRS
;
A
#
# COMPACT_ATOMS: atom_id res chain seq x y z
N THR A 1 21.10 -14.36 -24.13
CA THR A 1 20.06 -13.82 -24.99
C THR A 1 20.22 -12.31 -25.03
N ILE A 2 20.29 -11.74 -26.21
CA ILE A 2 20.30 -10.28 -26.40
C ILE A 2 18.87 -9.80 -26.19
N VAL A 3 18.68 -8.78 -25.36
CA VAL A 3 17.39 -8.15 -25.11
C VAL A 3 17.45 -6.74 -25.70
N GLU A 4 16.53 -6.44 -26.58
CA GLU A 4 16.44 -5.13 -27.21
C GLU A 4 15.13 -4.44 -26.79
N PRO A 5 15.15 -3.12 -26.48
CA PRO A 5 13.95 -2.37 -26.20
C PRO A 5 13.15 -2.18 -27.50
N ILE A 6 11.85 -2.45 -27.44
CA ILE A 6 10.93 -2.26 -28.55
C ILE A 6 9.75 -1.41 -28.12
N LEU A 7 9.24 -0.60 -29.01
CA LEU A 7 8.02 0.16 -28.77
C LEU A 7 6.82 -0.76 -28.93
N SER A 8 5.88 -0.69 -27.99
CA SER A 8 4.60 -1.39 -28.06
C SER A 8 3.48 -0.45 -27.62
N GLU A 9 2.29 -0.69 -28.12
CA GLU A 9 1.08 0.00 -27.65
C GLU A 9 0.80 -0.40 -26.22
N GLN A 10 0.50 0.60 -25.37
CA GLN A 10 0.24 0.40 -23.95
C GLN A 10 -0.88 1.36 -23.50
N TRP A 11 -1.58 0.98 -22.46
CA TRP A 11 -2.51 1.86 -21.80
C TRP A 11 -1.80 2.76 -20.79
N PHE A 12 -2.08 4.06 -20.87
CA PHE A 12 -1.52 5.07 -19.99
C PHE A 12 -2.62 5.86 -19.28
N VAL A 13 -2.35 6.19 -18.03
CA VAL A 13 -3.09 7.23 -17.31
C VAL A 13 -2.33 8.54 -17.43
N LYS A 14 -2.98 9.58 -17.93
CA LYS A 14 -2.47 10.95 -17.88
C LYS A 14 -2.42 11.42 -16.42
N MET A 15 -1.22 11.68 -15.94
CA MET A 15 -0.99 11.94 -14.52
C MET A 15 -1.03 13.41 -14.12
N ASP A 16 -0.94 14.37 -15.06
CA ASP A 16 -0.86 15.81 -14.74
C ASP A 16 -1.98 16.28 -13.81
N GLY A 17 -3.24 16.06 -14.19
CA GLY A 17 -4.38 16.48 -13.38
C GLY A 17 -4.50 15.77 -12.04
N LEU A 18 -4.09 14.49 -11.96
CA LEU A 18 -4.07 13.72 -10.73
C LEU A 18 -2.94 14.17 -9.79
N ARG A 19 -1.76 14.43 -10.37
CA ARG A 19 -0.61 15.03 -9.67
C ARG A 19 -0.98 16.36 -9.03
N ASP A 20 -1.59 17.24 -9.80
CA ASP A 20 -1.95 18.58 -9.35
C ASP A 20 -2.93 18.53 -8.17
N LEU A 21 -3.90 17.62 -8.17
CA LEU A 21 -4.78 17.39 -7.01
C LEU A 21 -3.99 17.01 -5.74
N ALA A 22 -2.99 16.14 -5.88
CA ALA A 22 -2.17 15.70 -4.74
C ALA A 22 -1.23 16.81 -4.24
N LEU A 23 -0.65 17.62 -5.14
CA LEU A 23 0.18 18.77 -4.79
C LEU A 23 -0.63 19.85 -4.08
N VAL A 24 -1.80 20.22 -4.61
CA VAL A 24 -2.69 21.22 -3.99
C VAL A 24 -3.12 20.77 -2.59
N LEU A 25 -3.41 19.48 -2.39
CA LEU A 25 -3.72 18.94 -1.07
C LEU A 25 -2.54 19.10 -0.10
N MET A 26 -1.32 18.78 -0.57
CA MET A 26 -0.11 18.92 0.24
C MET A 26 0.21 20.38 0.58
N GLU A 27 0.04 21.28 -0.36
CA GLU A 27 0.35 22.71 -0.19
C GLU A 27 -0.65 23.42 0.72
N ASN A 28 -1.95 23.19 0.51
CA ASN A 28 -3.01 23.92 1.19
C ASN A 28 -3.38 23.32 2.56
N GLU A 29 -3.35 22.01 2.68
CA GLU A 29 -3.81 21.30 3.87
C GLU A 29 -2.67 20.57 4.61
N GLY A 30 -1.50 20.45 3.99
CA GLY A 30 -0.36 19.69 4.54
C GLY A 30 -0.62 18.18 4.63
N LEU A 31 -1.53 17.66 3.80
CA LEU A 31 -1.97 16.27 3.84
C LEU A 31 -1.45 15.45 2.65
N PRO A 32 -1.21 14.16 2.85
CA PRO A 32 -1.16 13.46 4.15
C PRO A 32 0.08 13.87 4.96
N ARG A 33 -0.03 13.84 6.29
CA ARG A 33 1.12 14.06 7.18
C ARG A 33 1.96 12.80 7.26
N PHE A 34 3.26 12.90 7.06
CA PHE A 34 4.18 11.76 7.17
C PHE A 34 4.83 11.67 8.54
N TRP A 35 4.94 10.45 9.06
CA TRP A 35 5.61 10.13 10.32
C TRP A 35 6.68 9.03 10.12
N PRO A 36 7.99 9.33 10.24
CA PRO A 36 8.56 10.68 10.44
C PRO A 36 8.37 11.58 9.22
N GLU A 37 8.23 12.91 9.45
CA GLU A 37 8.05 13.86 8.35
C GLU A 37 9.28 13.90 7.43
N VAL A 38 10.47 13.92 8.05
CA VAL A 38 11.75 13.89 7.33
C VAL A 38 12.27 12.46 7.27
N PRO A 39 12.62 11.93 6.08
CA PRO A 39 12.71 12.62 4.77
C PRO A 39 11.42 12.55 3.92
N HIS A 40 10.38 11.85 4.38
CA HIS A 40 9.30 11.32 3.56
C HIS A 40 8.47 12.39 2.85
N LYS A 41 8.11 13.49 3.53
CA LYS A 41 7.35 14.58 2.93
C LYS A 41 8.08 15.19 1.73
N LYS A 42 9.37 15.53 1.91
CA LYS A 42 10.17 16.12 0.84
C LYS A 42 10.31 15.19 -0.36
N VAL A 43 10.56 13.91 -0.09
CA VAL A 43 10.73 12.88 -1.13
C VAL A 43 9.40 12.66 -1.87
N TYR A 44 8.28 12.63 -1.15
CA TYR A 44 6.94 12.51 -1.73
C TYR A 44 6.60 13.70 -2.65
N THR A 45 6.79 14.92 -2.17
CA THR A 45 6.51 16.14 -2.94
C THR A 45 7.38 16.20 -4.20
N SER A 46 8.70 15.98 -4.06
CA SER A 46 9.62 16.00 -5.20
C SER A 46 9.31 14.91 -6.23
N TRP A 47 8.82 13.76 -5.79
CA TRP A 47 8.38 12.71 -6.70
C TRP A 47 7.13 13.14 -7.48
N LEU A 48 6.14 13.74 -6.82
CA LEU A 48 4.95 14.27 -7.47
C LEU A 48 5.29 15.32 -8.54
N GLU A 49 6.16 16.27 -8.21
CA GLU A 49 6.60 17.33 -9.14
C GLU A 49 7.21 16.76 -10.44
N ASN A 50 7.83 15.59 -10.36
CA ASN A 50 8.48 14.94 -11.49
C ASN A 50 7.68 13.75 -12.05
N LEU A 51 6.41 13.61 -11.65
CA LEU A 51 5.56 12.48 -12.04
C LEU A 51 5.28 12.51 -13.54
N LYS A 52 5.47 11.36 -14.19
CA LYS A 52 5.17 11.13 -15.61
C LYS A 52 3.93 10.26 -15.75
N ASP A 53 3.39 10.21 -16.96
CA ASP A 53 2.27 9.33 -17.30
C ASP A 53 2.56 7.89 -16.90
N TRP A 54 1.55 7.23 -16.43
CA TRP A 54 1.64 5.90 -15.82
C TRP A 54 1.12 4.84 -16.76
N THR A 55 2.00 3.94 -17.19
CA THR A 55 1.62 2.75 -17.95
C THR A 55 0.92 1.77 -17.03
N ILE A 56 -0.34 1.43 -17.33
CA ILE A 56 -1.19 0.58 -16.49
C ILE A 56 -1.46 -0.81 -17.08
N SER A 57 -1.06 -1.07 -18.30
CA SER A 57 -1.17 -2.39 -18.93
C SER A 57 0.00 -3.29 -18.56
N ARG A 58 -0.28 -4.59 -18.33
CA ARG A 58 0.71 -5.63 -18.04
C ARG A 58 0.40 -6.88 -18.86
N GLN A 59 1.45 -7.47 -19.44
CA GLN A 59 1.40 -8.70 -20.23
C GLN A 59 1.55 -9.91 -19.30
N LEU A 60 0.56 -10.15 -18.47
CA LEU A 60 0.52 -11.24 -17.48
C LEU A 60 -0.69 -12.12 -17.71
N TRP A 61 -0.62 -13.39 -17.32
CA TRP A 61 -1.74 -14.32 -17.42
C TRP A 61 -2.77 -14.14 -16.30
N TRP A 62 -2.34 -13.63 -15.16
CA TRP A 62 -3.20 -13.42 -13.99
C TRP A 62 -3.35 -11.95 -13.67
N GLY A 63 -4.58 -11.50 -13.52
CA GLY A 63 -4.92 -10.13 -13.16
C GLY A 63 -6.30 -9.73 -13.65
N HIS A 64 -6.68 -8.47 -13.45
CA HIS A 64 -7.89 -7.88 -13.97
C HIS A 64 -7.68 -7.47 -15.42
N ARG A 65 -8.33 -8.13 -16.35
CA ARG A 65 -8.23 -7.77 -17.76
C ARG A 65 -8.72 -6.34 -18.00
N ILE A 66 -8.02 -5.64 -18.87
CA ILE A 66 -8.42 -4.29 -19.26
C ILE A 66 -9.80 -4.32 -19.89
N PRO A 67 -10.76 -3.52 -19.39
CA PRO A 67 -12.16 -3.53 -19.83
C PRO A 67 -12.33 -2.74 -21.13
N ALA A 68 -11.57 -3.10 -22.14
CA ALA A 68 -11.58 -2.51 -23.46
C ALA A 68 -11.70 -3.60 -24.52
N TRP A 69 -12.49 -3.33 -25.55
CA TRP A 69 -12.75 -4.22 -26.68
C TRP A 69 -12.46 -3.51 -27.98
N TYR A 70 -12.01 -4.26 -28.97
CA TYR A 70 -11.63 -3.75 -30.28
C TYR A 70 -12.47 -4.41 -31.37
N ASP A 71 -12.94 -3.62 -32.34
CA ASP A 71 -13.49 -4.16 -33.58
C ASP A 71 -12.39 -4.45 -34.61
N GLU A 72 -12.75 -5.10 -35.71
CA GLU A 72 -11.81 -5.43 -36.80
C GLU A 72 -11.17 -4.19 -37.46
N ALA A 73 -11.76 -3.02 -37.32
CA ALA A 73 -11.24 -1.75 -37.81
C ALA A 73 -10.31 -1.05 -36.80
N GLY A 74 -10.11 -1.63 -35.59
CA GLY A 74 -9.27 -1.09 -34.53
C GLY A 74 -9.95 0.00 -33.68
N ASN A 75 -11.27 0.16 -33.79
CA ASN A 75 -11.97 1.07 -32.87
C ASN A 75 -12.06 0.46 -31.48
N VAL A 76 -11.91 1.31 -30.46
CA VAL A 76 -11.88 0.91 -29.04
C VAL A 76 -13.22 1.22 -28.38
N TYR A 77 -13.74 0.24 -27.65
CA TYR A 77 -14.95 0.35 -26.85
C TYR A 77 -14.64 -0.02 -25.40
N VAL A 78 -14.73 0.94 -24.48
CA VAL A 78 -14.49 0.72 -23.06
C VAL A 78 -15.83 0.51 -22.37
N ALA A 79 -15.98 -0.62 -21.67
CA ALA A 79 -17.21 -0.97 -20.96
C ALA A 79 -16.91 -1.95 -19.82
N GLU A 80 -17.83 -2.07 -18.87
CA GLU A 80 -17.70 -3.00 -17.74
C GLU A 80 -17.84 -4.46 -18.16
N THR A 81 -18.65 -4.72 -19.20
CA THR A 81 -18.96 -6.06 -19.70
C THR A 81 -18.87 -6.12 -21.21
N GLU A 82 -18.65 -7.31 -21.75
CA GLU A 82 -18.68 -7.57 -23.20
C GLU A 82 -20.03 -7.22 -23.81
N SER A 83 -21.13 -7.51 -23.12
CA SER A 83 -22.49 -7.14 -23.59
C SER A 83 -22.63 -5.64 -23.79
N ARG A 84 -22.15 -4.85 -22.82
CA ARG A 84 -22.17 -3.38 -22.93
C ARG A 84 -21.26 -2.87 -24.03
N ALA A 85 -20.09 -3.48 -24.20
CA ALA A 85 -19.18 -3.14 -25.30
C ALA A 85 -19.82 -3.44 -26.66
N SER A 86 -20.52 -4.58 -26.79
CA SER A 86 -21.24 -4.97 -28.02
C SER A 86 -22.39 -3.99 -28.36
N GLU A 87 -23.11 -3.52 -27.35
CA GLU A 87 -24.12 -2.46 -27.56
C GLU A 87 -23.49 -1.18 -28.11
N LEU A 88 -22.38 -0.73 -27.50
CA LEU A 88 -21.64 0.45 -27.95
C LEU A 88 -21.08 0.29 -29.37
N ALA A 89 -20.69 -0.90 -29.72
CA ALA A 89 -20.17 -1.27 -31.04
C ALA A 89 -21.27 -1.57 -32.07
N LEU A 90 -22.57 -1.43 -31.70
CA LEU A 90 -23.71 -1.71 -32.58
C LEU A 90 -23.70 -3.14 -33.14
N GLY A 91 -23.34 -4.12 -32.30
CA GLY A 91 -23.31 -5.54 -32.63
C GLY A 91 -22.16 -6.01 -33.52
N LYS A 92 -21.11 -5.21 -33.66
CA LYS A 92 -19.89 -5.64 -34.35
C LYS A 92 -19.19 -6.76 -33.57
N SER A 93 -18.42 -7.57 -34.30
CA SER A 93 -17.52 -8.55 -33.69
C SER A 93 -16.42 -7.84 -32.90
N LEU A 94 -16.23 -8.24 -31.64
CA LEU A 94 -15.28 -7.62 -30.71
C LEU A 94 -14.32 -8.66 -30.16
N HIS A 95 -13.09 -8.22 -29.85
CA HIS A 95 -12.14 -8.96 -29.03
C HIS A 95 -11.68 -8.08 -27.88
N GLN A 96 -11.61 -8.65 -26.67
CA GLN A 96 -11.14 -7.93 -25.48
C GLN A 96 -9.62 -7.79 -25.50
N ASP A 97 -9.14 -6.67 -24.96
CA ASP A 97 -7.72 -6.44 -24.72
C ASP A 97 -7.08 -7.63 -23.96
N PRO A 98 -5.95 -8.19 -24.44
CA PRO A 98 -5.32 -9.34 -23.79
C PRO A 98 -4.59 -8.98 -22.50
N ASP A 99 -4.23 -7.71 -22.31
CA ASP A 99 -3.48 -7.23 -21.17
C ASP A 99 -4.32 -7.14 -19.91
N VAL A 100 -3.65 -7.14 -18.76
CA VAL A 100 -4.28 -6.94 -17.46
C VAL A 100 -3.82 -5.61 -16.86
N LEU A 101 -4.61 -5.09 -15.92
CA LEU A 101 -4.29 -3.86 -15.21
C LEU A 101 -3.11 -4.07 -14.25
N ASP A 102 -2.29 -3.04 -14.10
CA ASP A 102 -1.28 -2.96 -13.05
C ASP A 102 -1.91 -3.14 -11.68
N THR A 103 -1.28 -3.95 -10.83
CA THR A 103 -1.70 -4.20 -9.45
C THR A 103 -1.97 -2.90 -8.69
N TRP A 104 -1.13 -1.89 -8.87
CA TRP A 104 -1.25 -0.62 -8.17
C TRP A 104 -2.40 0.24 -8.68
N PHE A 105 -2.91 -0.02 -9.87
CA PHE A 105 -4.12 0.65 -10.38
C PHE A 105 -5.35 0.22 -9.57
N SER A 106 -5.55 -1.07 -9.38
CA SER A 106 -6.63 -1.60 -8.54
C SER A 106 -6.42 -1.25 -7.06
N SER A 107 -5.19 -1.36 -6.56
CA SER A 107 -4.85 -1.05 -5.16
C SER A 107 -5.04 0.43 -4.81
N ALA A 108 -4.99 1.33 -5.78
CA ALA A 108 -5.28 2.75 -5.58
C ALA A 108 -6.74 3.03 -5.17
N LEU A 109 -7.65 2.13 -5.45
CA LEU A 109 -9.06 2.23 -5.11
C LEU A 109 -9.36 1.74 -3.69
N TRP A 110 -8.40 1.08 -3.04
CA TRP A 110 -8.60 0.37 -1.77
C TRP A 110 -9.20 1.27 -0.68
N ALA A 111 -8.75 2.51 -0.57
CA ALA A 111 -9.16 3.43 0.49
C ALA A 111 -10.68 3.72 0.52
N PHE A 112 -11.39 3.52 -0.57
CA PHE A 112 -12.82 3.80 -0.69
C PHE A 112 -13.63 2.64 -1.28
N ALA A 113 -13.06 1.82 -2.15
CA ALA A 113 -13.78 0.68 -2.74
C ALA A 113 -14.16 -0.37 -1.67
N THR A 114 -13.29 -0.58 -0.66
CA THR A 114 -13.58 -1.48 0.47
C THR A 114 -14.67 -0.96 1.40
N MET A 115 -15.04 0.31 1.28
CA MET A 115 -16.12 0.95 2.03
C MET A 115 -17.45 0.98 1.26
N GLY A 116 -17.56 0.11 0.23
CA GLY A 116 -18.79 -0.10 -0.52
C GLY A 116 -19.02 0.85 -1.70
N TRP A 117 -18.00 1.60 -2.13
CA TRP A 117 -18.09 2.35 -3.37
C TRP A 117 -18.11 1.39 -4.58
N ASP A 118 -19.11 1.52 -5.43
CA ASP A 118 -19.38 0.62 -6.55
C ASP A 118 -19.13 1.24 -7.94
N GLY A 119 -18.57 2.43 -7.97
CA GLY A 119 -18.32 3.17 -9.22
C GLY A 119 -19.33 4.29 -9.46
N GLU A 120 -20.45 4.30 -8.77
CA GLU A 120 -21.40 5.40 -8.72
C GLU A 120 -21.18 6.24 -7.45
N VAL A 121 -21.75 7.44 -7.41
CA VAL A 121 -21.68 8.29 -6.23
C VAL A 121 -22.69 7.81 -5.20
N VAL A 122 -22.47 6.64 -4.64
CA VAL A 122 -23.28 6.13 -3.52
C VAL A 122 -22.55 6.42 -2.23
N GLU A 123 -23.18 7.25 -1.41
CA GLU A 123 -22.69 7.58 -0.08
C GLU A 123 -23.08 6.48 0.90
N THR A 124 -22.19 5.48 1.08
CA THR A 124 -22.41 4.43 2.07
C THR A 124 -22.17 4.94 3.49
N GLU A 125 -22.71 4.26 4.49
CA GLU A 125 -22.44 4.55 5.90
C GLU A 125 -20.95 4.41 6.23
N ASP A 126 -20.29 3.40 5.67
CA ASP A 126 -18.87 3.15 5.86
C ASP A 126 -18.01 4.24 5.22
N LEU A 127 -18.34 4.71 4.03
CA LEU A 127 -17.64 5.85 3.42
C LEU A 127 -17.72 7.09 4.29
N ARG A 128 -18.90 7.42 4.83
CA ARG A 128 -19.08 8.58 5.71
C ARG A 128 -18.34 8.44 7.03
N THR A 129 -18.25 7.21 7.55
CA THR A 129 -17.66 6.96 8.87
C THR A 129 -16.14 6.85 8.81
N PHE A 130 -15.60 6.21 7.77
CA PHE A 130 -14.21 5.77 7.73
C PHE A 130 -13.34 6.48 6.67
N VAL A 131 -13.91 7.34 5.83
CA VAL A 131 -13.15 8.11 4.84
C VAL A 131 -13.35 9.61 5.09
N PRO A 132 -12.27 10.35 5.38
CA PRO A 132 -10.86 9.92 5.46
C PRO A 132 -10.58 9.07 6.72
N THR A 133 -9.71 8.07 6.59
CA THR A 133 -9.21 7.31 7.74
C THR A 133 -8.19 8.14 8.54
N ASP A 134 -7.97 7.81 9.82
CA ASP A 134 -7.04 8.56 10.67
C ASP A 134 -5.59 8.32 10.24
N ALA A 135 -5.20 7.04 10.08
CA ALA A 135 -3.82 6.70 9.79
C ALA A 135 -3.68 5.51 8.84
N LEU A 136 -2.72 5.60 7.94
CA LEU A 136 -2.21 4.50 7.14
C LEU A 136 -0.81 4.13 7.61
N VAL A 137 -0.57 2.85 7.90
CA VAL A 137 0.76 2.33 8.23
C VAL A 137 1.33 1.60 7.02
N THR A 138 2.51 1.97 6.57
CA THR A 138 3.10 1.42 5.34
C THR A 138 4.63 1.42 5.36
N GLY A 139 5.24 0.63 4.47
CA GLY A 139 6.67 0.68 4.19
C GLY A 139 7.01 1.83 3.22
N ARG A 140 8.22 2.36 3.34
CA ARG A 140 8.70 3.46 2.49
C ARG A 140 8.72 3.10 0.99
N ASP A 141 8.91 1.83 0.65
CA ASP A 141 9.08 1.38 -0.73
C ASP A 141 7.80 1.49 -1.56
N ILE A 142 6.64 1.57 -0.90
CA ILE A 142 5.34 1.67 -1.57
C ILE A 142 4.65 3.03 -1.39
N ILE A 143 5.35 4.04 -0.89
CA ILE A 143 4.81 5.40 -0.82
C ILE A 143 4.37 5.89 -2.20
N PHE A 144 5.21 5.69 -3.22
CA PHE A 144 4.93 6.14 -4.60
C PHE A 144 3.96 5.22 -5.34
N LEU A 145 4.00 3.94 -5.04
CA LEU A 145 3.20 2.93 -5.72
C LEU A 145 1.78 2.83 -5.15
N TRP A 146 1.61 3.10 -3.87
CA TRP A 146 0.34 2.91 -3.18
C TRP A 146 -0.20 4.19 -2.55
N VAL A 147 0.54 4.82 -1.62
CA VAL A 147 0.07 6.02 -0.91
C VAL A 147 -0.32 7.13 -1.89
N SER A 148 0.60 7.49 -2.81
CA SER A 148 0.35 8.55 -3.78
C SER A 148 -0.84 8.22 -4.69
N ARG A 149 -0.96 6.95 -5.12
CA ARG A 149 -2.07 6.52 -5.99
C ARG A 149 -3.41 6.58 -5.28
N MET A 150 -3.48 6.15 -4.01
CA MET A 150 -4.71 6.31 -3.21
C MET A 150 -5.08 7.78 -3.04
N VAL A 151 -4.12 8.66 -2.72
CA VAL A 151 -4.38 10.11 -2.59
C VAL A 151 -4.97 10.68 -3.87
N MET A 152 -4.36 10.41 -5.01
CA MET A 152 -4.81 10.90 -6.30
C MET A 152 -6.20 10.38 -6.67
N MET A 153 -6.41 9.06 -6.55
CA MET A 153 -7.67 8.42 -6.95
C MET A 153 -8.82 8.79 -6.02
N THR A 154 -8.60 8.81 -4.70
CA THR A 154 -9.64 9.22 -3.75
C THR A 154 -10.03 10.68 -3.96
N LYS A 155 -9.04 11.57 -4.13
CA LYS A 155 -9.33 12.99 -4.40
C LYS A 155 -10.08 13.20 -5.70
N LYS A 156 -9.77 12.40 -6.73
CA LYS A 156 -10.42 12.49 -8.04
C LYS A 156 -11.84 11.92 -8.05
N LEU A 157 -12.06 10.76 -7.43
CA LEU A 157 -13.31 10.00 -7.56
C LEU A 157 -14.30 10.28 -6.42
N ILE A 158 -13.78 10.54 -5.20
CA ILE A 158 -14.59 10.77 -4.01
C ILE A 158 -14.62 12.25 -3.59
N GLY A 159 -13.61 13.04 -4.01
CA GLY A 159 -13.53 14.48 -3.70
C GLY A 159 -12.79 14.84 -2.42
N CYS A 160 -12.52 13.87 -1.52
CA CYS A 160 -11.78 14.07 -0.28
C CYS A 160 -10.39 13.41 -0.33
N HIS A 161 -9.61 13.55 0.74
CA HIS A 161 -8.36 12.80 0.93
C HIS A 161 -8.64 11.44 1.57
N PRO A 162 -7.80 10.41 1.35
CA PRO A 162 -8.07 9.06 1.83
C PRO A 162 -7.74 8.86 3.32
N PHE A 163 -6.73 9.55 3.84
CA PHE A 163 -6.24 9.42 5.23
C PHE A 163 -5.47 10.66 5.65
N ASN A 164 -5.47 10.93 6.97
CA ASN A 164 -4.79 12.09 7.55
C ASN A 164 -3.29 11.86 7.71
N ASP A 165 -2.91 10.72 8.27
CA ASP A 165 -1.53 10.40 8.64
C ASP A 165 -0.99 9.19 7.88
N VAL A 166 0.27 9.25 7.50
CA VAL A 166 1.03 8.12 6.92
C VAL A 166 2.20 7.80 7.84
N ILE A 167 2.08 6.69 8.54
CA ILE A 167 3.14 6.19 9.42
C ILE A 167 4.04 5.28 8.61
N VAL A 168 5.25 5.73 8.35
CA VAL A 168 6.23 4.98 7.56
C VAL A 168 7.09 4.13 8.47
N THR A 169 6.98 2.81 8.31
CA THR A 169 7.78 1.87 9.09
C THR A 169 9.16 1.64 8.47
N GLY A 170 10.13 1.34 9.30
CA GLY A 170 11.41 0.82 8.85
C GLY A 170 11.29 -0.62 8.33
N THR A 171 12.33 -1.07 7.64
CA THR A 171 12.42 -2.42 7.11
C THR A 171 13.13 -3.33 8.10
N VAL A 172 12.56 -4.52 8.35
CA VAL A 172 13.23 -5.57 9.09
C VAL A 172 14.18 -6.30 8.15
N LEU A 173 15.46 -6.15 8.39
CA LEU A 173 16.53 -6.78 7.61
C LEU A 173 16.87 -8.15 8.20
N GLY A 174 17.35 -9.06 7.37
CA GLY A 174 17.88 -10.33 7.82
C GLY A 174 19.10 -10.18 8.73
N LYS A 175 19.56 -11.29 9.33
CA LYS A 175 20.80 -11.32 10.15
C LYS A 175 22.03 -10.87 9.37
N ASP A 176 21.99 -10.96 8.05
CA ASP A 176 23.02 -10.49 7.12
C ASP A 176 22.95 -8.96 6.84
N GLY A 177 21.96 -8.27 7.39
CA GLY A 177 21.73 -6.83 7.17
C GLY A 177 21.11 -6.50 5.80
N LYS A 178 20.63 -7.49 5.06
CA LYS A 178 19.97 -7.29 3.77
C LYS A 178 18.45 -7.46 3.88
N PRO A 179 17.67 -6.86 2.98
CA PRO A 179 16.22 -7.11 2.93
C PRO A 179 15.91 -8.60 2.86
N MET A 180 14.96 -9.05 3.65
CA MET A 180 14.51 -10.44 3.66
C MET A 180 13.83 -10.78 2.33
N SER A 181 14.17 -11.93 1.74
CA SER A 181 13.52 -12.44 0.55
C SER A 181 13.55 -13.97 0.51
N LYS A 182 12.54 -14.58 -0.10
CA LYS A 182 12.47 -16.03 -0.29
C LYS A 182 13.68 -16.57 -1.08
N SER A 183 14.11 -15.84 -2.11
CA SER A 183 15.26 -16.22 -2.94
C SER A 183 16.61 -16.20 -2.20
N ARG A 184 16.73 -15.41 -1.13
CA ARG A 184 17.94 -15.34 -0.30
C ARG A 184 17.90 -16.28 0.90
N ASN A 185 16.75 -16.86 1.18
CA ASN A 185 16.52 -17.71 2.36
C ASN A 185 17.04 -17.08 3.66
N ASN A 186 16.89 -15.74 3.80
CA ASN A 186 17.33 -14.97 4.94
C ASN A 186 16.15 -14.42 5.77
N GLY A 187 14.95 -14.93 5.51
CA GLY A 187 13.75 -14.62 6.28
C GLY A 187 13.80 -15.22 7.68
N VAL A 188 13.11 -14.59 8.61
CA VAL A 188 12.89 -15.09 9.97
C VAL A 188 11.42 -15.43 10.10
N ASP A 189 11.13 -16.67 10.48
CA ASP A 189 9.76 -17.09 10.77
C ASP A 189 9.38 -16.60 12.18
N PRO A 190 8.35 -15.74 12.29
CA PRO A 190 7.90 -15.26 13.60
C PRO A 190 7.38 -16.39 14.49
N ILE A 191 6.85 -17.48 13.95
CA ILE A 191 6.36 -18.61 14.74
C ILE A 191 7.51 -19.32 15.43
N GLU A 192 8.62 -19.57 14.73
CA GLU A 192 9.83 -20.12 15.36
C GLU A 192 10.35 -19.23 16.49
N MET A 193 10.23 -17.91 16.32
CA MET A 193 10.62 -16.95 17.37
C MET A 193 9.67 -16.97 18.55
N PHE A 194 8.38 -17.14 18.32
CA PHE A 194 7.39 -17.29 19.38
C PHE A 194 7.63 -18.57 20.21
N ASP A 195 7.93 -19.66 19.55
CA ASP A 195 8.23 -20.94 20.23
C ASP A 195 9.52 -20.86 21.05
N LYS A 196 10.53 -20.19 20.51
CA LYS A 196 11.86 -20.10 21.15
C LYS A 196 11.93 -19.08 22.29
N TYR A 197 11.36 -17.90 22.11
CA TYR A 197 11.54 -16.75 23.01
C TYR A 197 10.26 -16.31 23.71
N GLY A 198 9.12 -16.75 23.24
CA GLY A 198 7.79 -16.32 23.68
C GLY A 198 7.23 -15.17 22.83
N VAL A 199 5.92 -15.12 22.72
CA VAL A 199 5.19 -14.11 21.93
C VAL A 199 5.47 -12.72 22.45
N ASP A 200 5.39 -12.50 23.76
CA ASP A 200 5.58 -11.18 24.37
C ASP A 200 6.97 -10.61 24.08
N ALA A 201 8.02 -11.43 24.22
CA ALA A 201 9.39 -11.01 23.96
C ALA A 201 9.57 -10.56 22.50
N THR A 202 9.05 -11.33 21.55
CA THR A 202 9.14 -11.00 20.12
C THR A 202 8.34 -9.74 19.78
N ARG A 203 7.16 -9.57 20.35
CA ARG A 203 6.34 -8.37 20.16
C ARG A 203 6.98 -7.12 20.78
N ILE A 204 7.51 -7.22 21.99
CA ILE A 204 8.23 -6.10 22.62
C ILE A 204 9.46 -5.71 21.79
N TYR A 205 10.21 -6.70 21.28
CA TYR A 205 11.32 -6.43 20.37
C TYR A 205 10.87 -5.60 19.16
N LEU A 206 9.82 -6.02 18.46
CA LEU A 206 9.31 -5.29 17.32
C LEU A 206 8.77 -3.90 17.71
N ALA A 207 8.06 -3.79 18.83
CA ALA A 207 7.52 -2.53 19.31
C ALA A 207 8.60 -1.55 19.80
N SER A 208 9.77 -2.06 20.22
CA SER A 208 10.91 -1.23 20.66
C SER A 208 11.66 -0.57 19.51
N ILE A 209 11.38 -1.00 18.29
CA ILE A 209 12.03 -0.47 17.11
C ILE A 209 11.47 0.91 16.85
N ALA A 210 12.35 1.90 16.81
CA ALA A 210 11.96 3.26 16.50
C ALA A 210 11.29 3.33 15.13
N THR A 211 10.18 4.03 15.05
CA THR A 211 9.45 4.24 13.80
C THR A 211 10.35 4.86 12.73
N GLY A 212 10.36 4.24 11.55
CA GLY A 212 11.06 4.75 10.37
C GLY A 212 12.52 4.32 10.21
N ALA A 213 13.15 3.66 11.20
CA ALA A 213 14.50 3.15 11.08
C ALA A 213 14.50 1.68 10.63
N ASP A 214 15.42 1.33 9.72
CA ASP A 214 15.67 -0.07 9.38
C ASP A 214 16.37 -0.77 10.52
N ILE A 215 16.00 -2.02 10.78
CA ILE A 215 16.61 -2.83 11.82
C ILE A 215 17.17 -4.12 11.25
N ARG A 216 18.35 -4.45 11.69
CA ARG A 216 18.91 -5.77 11.48
C ARG A 216 18.39 -6.73 12.54
N TRP A 217 17.84 -7.87 12.11
CA TRP A 217 17.34 -8.88 13.03
C TRP A 217 18.41 -9.35 14.02
N ASN A 218 18.07 -9.38 15.30
CA ASN A 218 19.01 -9.75 16.38
C ASN A 218 18.32 -10.59 17.46
N ASP A 219 18.63 -11.88 17.47
CA ASP A 219 18.09 -12.85 18.44
C ASP A 219 18.43 -12.51 19.89
N LEU A 220 19.61 -11.94 20.15
CA LEU A 220 20.03 -11.59 21.52
C LEU A 220 19.17 -10.48 22.12
N LEU A 221 18.70 -9.55 21.28
CA LEU A 221 17.78 -8.51 21.76
C LEU A 221 16.42 -9.09 22.16
N ILE A 222 15.92 -10.09 21.44
CA ILE A 222 14.66 -10.75 21.80
C ILE A 222 14.80 -11.43 23.17
N GLU A 223 15.92 -12.08 23.44
CA GLU A 223 16.19 -12.67 24.75
C GLU A 223 16.23 -11.62 25.88
N THR A 224 16.80 -10.46 25.60
CA THR A 224 16.77 -9.33 26.52
C THR A 224 15.33 -8.89 26.85
N TYR A 225 14.47 -8.80 25.84
CA TYR A 225 13.06 -8.46 26.04
C TYR A 225 12.27 -9.56 26.74
N ARG A 226 12.62 -10.83 26.56
CA ARG A 226 12.07 -11.93 27.37
C ARG A 226 12.36 -11.71 28.85
N ASN A 227 13.58 -11.36 29.18
CA ASN A 227 13.97 -11.09 30.56
C ASN A 227 13.25 -9.84 31.11
N PHE A 228 13.04 -8.82 30.29
CA PHE A 228 12.26 -7.64 30.65
C PHE A 228 10.79 -7.98 30.91
N ALA A 229 10.13 -8.77 30.07
CA ALA A 229 8.77 -9.24 30.29
C ALA A 229 8.64 -10.04 31.60
N ASN A 230 9.57 -10.94 31.88
CA ASN A 230 9.66 -11.68 33.15
C ASN A 230 9.84 -10.76 34.35
N LYS A 231 10.61 -9.68 34.21
CA LYS A 231 10.77 -8.67 35.28
C LYS A 231 9.46 -7.97 35.60
N ILE A 232 8.69 -7.57 34.58
CA ILE A 232 7.35 -6.97 34.77
C ILE A 232 6.42 -7.95 35.49
N TRP A 233 6.35 -9.19 35.01
CA TRP A 233 5.53 -10.24 35.62
C TRP A 233 5.87 -10.44 37.10
N ASN A 234 7.15 -10.59 37.41
CA ASN A 234 7.57 -10.82 38.80
C ASN A 234 7.33 -9.60 39.71
N ALA A 235 7.49 -8.38 39.19
CA ALA A 235 7.15 -7.18 39.94
C ALA A 235 5.65 -7.10 40.25
N ALA A 236 4.80 -7.36 39.24
CA ALA A 236 3.36 -7.39 39.41
C ALA A 236 2.94 -8.48 40.40
N ARG A 237 3.50 -9.70 40.29
CA ARG A 237 3.26 -10.81 41.20
C ARG A 237 3.65 -10.45 42.65
N PHE A 238 4.81 -9.81 42.84
CA PHE A 238 5.25 -9.36 44.15
C PHE A 238 4.27 -8.35 44.75
N CYS A 239 3.84 -7.36 43.99
CA CYS A 239 2.85 -6.39 44.46
C CYS A 239 1.53 -7.07 44.88
N LEU A 240 1.00 -7.94 44.02
CA LEU A 240 -0.27 -8.66 44.31
C LEU A 240 -0.18 -9.56 45.53
N LEU A 241 0.93 -10.25 45.74
CA LEU A 241 1.10 -11.12 46.91
C LEU A 241 1.27 -10.34 48.21
N ASN A 242 1.64 -9.06 48.14
CA ASN A 242 1.86 -8.24 49.34
C ASN A 242 0.81 -7.15 49.55
N SER A 243 -0.10 -6.90 48.58
CA SER A 243 -1.15 -5.89 48.68
C SER A 243 -2.32 -6.25 49.63
N GLY A 244 -2.39 -7.49 50.08
CA GLY A 244 -3.43 -7.96 51.03
C GLY A 244 -2.94 -8.05 52.47
N ARG A 245 -1.76 -7.52 52.83
CA ARG A 245 -1.21 -7.50 54.18
C ARG A 245 -1.28 -6.09 54.77
N SER A 246 -2.51 -5.57 54.94
CA SER A 246 -2.81 -4.42 55.81
C SER A 246 -3.81 -4.84 56.88
#